data_7f180131b9de72c5c6b7c40243439958
#
_entry.id   7f180131b9de72c5c6b7c40243439958
#
_cell.length_a   1.000
_cell.length_b   1.000
_cell.length_c   1.000
_cell.angle_alpha   90.00
_cell.angle_beta   90.00
_cell.angle_gamma   90.00
#
_symmetry.space_group_name_H-M   'P 1'
#
loop_
_entity.id
_entity.type
_entity.pdbx_description
1 polymer ?
#
loop_
_entity_poly.entity_id
_entity_poly.type
_entity_poly.pdbx_seq_one_letter_code
_entity_poly.pdbx_strand_id
1 'polypeptide(L)'
;MDNQHSALNARKQQATPRGVGVMCQWYAEKAENATLWDKEGNQFIDFAGGIAVLNTGHRHPKVIAAVTEQLTKFTHTAYQVTPYESYVALAERINERAPI
;
A
#
# COMPACT_ATOMS: atom_id res chain seq x y z
N MET A 1 -6.83 22.53 11.26
CA MET A 1 -6.54 21.09 11.38
C MET A 1 -7.13 20.60 12.68
N ASP A 2 -7.73 19.42 12.65
CA ASP A 2 -8.33 18.86 13.84
C ASP A 2 -7.30 18.23 14.79
N ASN A 3 -7.77 17.81 15.98
CA ASN A 3 -6.89 17.39 17.07
C ASN A 3 -6.06 16.12 16.74
N GLN A 4 -6.61 15.16 16.00
CA GLN A 4 -5.90 13.92 15.71
C GLN A 4 -4.74 14.15 14.76
N HIS A 5 -4.93 14.96 13.73
CA HIS A 5 -3.86 15.28 12.79
C HIS A 5 -2.78 16.12 13.47
N SER A 6 -3.17 17.07 14.29
CA SER A 6 -2.21 17.90 15.05
C SER A 6 -1.37 17.06 16.01
N ALA A 7 -2.00 16.14 16.73
CA ALA A 7 -1.31 15.25 17.65
C ALA A 7 -0.31 14.34 16.90
N LEU A 8 -0.70 13.78 15.76
CA LEU A 8 0.18 12.95 14.93
C LEU A 8 1.33 13.77 14.35
N ASN A 9 1.09 14.99 13.92
CA ASN A 9 2.16 15.86 13.43
C ASN A 9 3.19 16.15 14.53
N ALA A 10 2.77 16.39 15.74
CA ALA A 10 3.68 16.61 16.87
C ALA A 10 4.51 15.35 17.15
N ARG A 11 3.89 14.18 17.15
CA ARG A 11 4.58 12.90 17.32
C ARG A 11 5.59 12.64 16.21
N LYS A 12 5.18 12.92 14.97
CA LYS A 12 6.05 12.78 13.79
C LYS A 12 7.30 13.64 13.93
N GLN A 13 7.14 14.90 14.32
CA GLN A 13 8.27 15.81 14.46
C GLN A 13 9.27 15.33 15.49
N GLN A 14 8.82 14.68 16.55
CA GLN A 14 9.70 14.13 17.57
C GLN A 14 10.37 12.82 17.16
N ALA A 15 9.68 11.98 16.39
CA ALA A 15 10.09 10.61 16.14
C ALA A 15 10.82 10.41 14.81
N THR A 16 10.66 11.31 13.85
CA THR A 16 11.23 11.12 12.51
C THR A 16 12.31 12.15 12.18
N PRO A 17 13.30 11.79 11.35
CA PRO A 17 14.32 12.75 10.91
C PRO A 17 13.73 13.91 10.11
N ARG A 18 14.37 15.06 10.18
CA ARG A 18 13.93 16.25 9.43
C ARG A 18 13.92 16.06 7.91
N GLY A 19 14.73 15.14 7.41
CA GLY A 19 14.77 14.83 5.97
C GLY A 19 13.56 14.06 5.45
N VAL A 20 12.69 13.54 6.34
CA VAL A 20 11.47 12.85 5.95
C VAL A 20 10.37 13.88 5.76
N GLY A 21 10.22 14.37 4.54
CA GLY A 21 9.18 15.33 4.18
C GLY A 21 7.86 14.63 3.81
N VAL A 22 6.75 15.37 3.95
CA VAL A 22 5.43 14.91 3.51
C VAL A 22 4.73 16.02 2.75
N MET A 23 3.84 15.65 1.84
CA MET A 23 3.13 16.63 1.00
C MET A 23 1.88 17.18 1.66
N CYS A 24 1.34 16.51 2.67
CA CYS A 24 0.17 16.99 3.40
C CYS A 24 0.31 16.70 4.89
N GLN A 25 -0.53 17.33 5.68
CA GLN A 25 -0.49 17.21 7.14
C GLN A 25 -1.68 16.47 7.73
N TRP A 26 -2.48 15.82 6.89
CA TRP A 26 -3.53 14.94 7.35
C TRP A 26 -3.09 13.48 7.12
N TYR A 27 -3.66 12.57 7.90
CA TYR A 27 -3.21 11.18 7.95
C TYR A 27 -4.32 10.25 7.48
N ALA A 28 -3.95 9.33 6.59
CA ALA A 28 -4.87 8.32 6.09
C ALA A 28 -5.21 7.31 7.19
N GLU A 29 -6.47 6.92 7.25
CA GLU A 29 -6.95 5.84 8.12
C GLU A 29 -7.25 4.58 7.34
N LYS A 30 -7.95 4.71 6.21
CA LYS A 30 -8.33 3.59 5.35
C LYS A 30 -8.54 4.05 3.92
N ALA A 31 -8.58 3.09 3.01
CA ALA A 31 -8.84 3.38 1.62
C ALA A 31 -9.52 2.18 0.95
N GLU A 32 -10.33 2.44 -0.07
CA GLU A 32 -10.98 1.42 -0.88
C GLU A 32 -11.24 1.99 -2.26
N ASN A 33 -10.84 1.25 -3.30
CA ASN A 33 -10.93 1.66 -4.69
C ASN A 33 -10.30 3.06 -4.89
N ALA A 34 -11.09 4.07 -5.26
CA ALA A 34 -10.60 5.43 -5.48
C ALA A 34 -10.81 6.37 -4.28
N THR A 35 -11.32 5.87 -3.17
CA THR A 35 -11.65 6.67 -2.00
C THR A 35 -10.66 6.45 -0.89
N LEU A 36 -10.28 7.55 -0.24
CA LEU A 36 -9.39 7.55 0.91
C LEU A 36 -10.07 8.30 2.06
N TRP A 37 -9.97 7.77 3.27
CA TRP A 37 -10.50 8.41 4.48
C TRP A 37 -9.37 8.76 5.41
N ASP A 38 -9.44 9.94 5.99
CA ASP A 38 -8.47 10.36 7.00
C ASP A 38 -8.87 9.90 8.41
N LYS A 39 -8.05 10.25 9.39
CA LYS A 39 -8.27 9.88 10.78
C LYS A 39 -9.54 10.51 11.38
N GLU A 40 -10.06 11.56 10.76
CA GLU A 40 -11.27 12.25 11.21
C GLU A 40 -12.51 11.86 10.41
N GLY A 41 -12.39 10.90 9.50
CA GLY A 41 -13.51 10.40 8.70
C GLY A 41 -13.83 11.22 7.46
N ASN A 42 -13.02 12.20 7.10
CA ASN A 42 -13.19 12.94 5.86
C ASN A 42 -12.83 12.07 4.67
N GLN A 43 -13.60 12.20 3.58
CA GLN A 43 -13.39 11.44 2.36
C GLN A 43 -12.69 12.27 1.30
N PHE A 44 -11.78 11.62 0.58
CA PHE A 44 -11.06 12.22 -0.53
C PHE A 44 -11.05 11.26 -1.72
N ILE A 45 -11.08 11.81 -2.93
CA ILE A 45 -10.78 11.03 -4.12
C ILE A 45 -9.27 10.97 -4.27
N ASP A 46 -8.72 9.77 -4.33
CA ASP A 46 -7.28 9.58 -4.40
C ASP A 46 -6.78 9.60 -5.83
N PHE A 47 -6.37 10.78 -6.30
CA PHE A 47 -5.76 10.93 -7.61
C PHE A 47 -4.27 10.60 -7.62
N ALA A 48 -3.62 10.55 -6.46
CA ALA A 48 -2.20 10.23 -6.39
C ALA A 48 -1.94 8.73 -6.54
N GLY A 49 -2.84 7.89 -6.03
CA GLY A 49 -2.74 6.44 -6.16
C GLY A 49 -1.44 5.86 -5.66
N GLY A 50 -0.85 6.44 -4.59
CA GLY A 50 0.45 6.00 -4.09
C GLY A 50 1.59 6.30 -5.05
N ILE A 51 1.52 7.42 -5.73
CA ILE A 51 2.43 7.84 -6.81
C ILE A 51 2.30 6.87 -7.99
N ALA A 52 1.05 6.75 -8.46
CA ALA A 52 0.67 5.94 -9.64
C ALA A 52 0.97 4.44 -9.48
N VAL A 53 0.85 3.91 -8.28
CA VAL A 53 1.09 2.50 -7.98
C VAL A 53 -0.18 1.66 -8.11
N LEU A 54 -1.32 2.23 -7.74
CA LEU A 54 -2.56 1.48 -7.56
C LEU A 54 -3.38 1.38 -8.85
N ASN A 55 -2.93 0.57 -9.79
CA ASN A 55 -3.60 0.43 -11.09
C ASN A 55 -5.02 -0.12 -10.99
N THR A 56 -5.32 -0.90 -9.96
CA THR A 56 -6.64 -1.50 -9.74
C THR A 56 -7.40 -0.84 -8.58
N GLY A 57 -6.89 0.27 -8.05
CA GLY A 57 -7.45 0.92 -6.87
C GLY A 57 -6.98 0.28 -5.56
N HIS A 58 -7.38 0.90 -4.46
CA HIS A 58 -7.05 0.39 -3.13
C HIS A 58 -7.82 -0.90 -2.85
N ARG A 59 -7.13 -1.90 -2.33
CA ARG A 59 -7.73 -3.12 -1.78
C ARG A 59 -8.65 -3.84 -2.78
N HIS A 60 -8.20 -4.02 -4.01
CA HIS A 60 -8.98 -4.80 -4.97
C HIS A 60 -9.35 -6.16 -4.37
N PRO A 61 -10.63 -6.59 -4.41
CA PRO A 61 -11.07 -7.81 -3.71
C PRO A 61 -10.28 -9.06 -4.08
N LYS A 62 -9.91 -9.23 -5.34
CA LYS A 62 -9.13 -10.40 -5.76
C LYS A 62 -7.71 -10.38 -5.21
N VAL A 63 -7.09 -9.18 -5.11
CA VAL A 63 -5.76 -9.03 -4.54
C VAL A 63 -5.80 -9.30 -3.04
N ILE A 64 -6.79 -8.75 -2.34
CA ILE A 64 -6.95 -8.97 -0.89
C ILE A 64 -7.16 -10.45 -0.60
N ALA A 65 -7.99 -11.14 -1.38
CA ALA A 65 -8.21 -12.57 -1.20
C ALA A 65 -6.92 -13.39 -1.37
N ALA A 66 -6.14 -13.09 -2.40
CA ALA A 66 -4.86 -13.78 -2.64
C ALA A 66 -3.85 -13.52 -1.53
N VAL A 67 -3.74 -12.27 -1.06
CA VAL A 67 -2.85 -11.90 0.05
C VAL A 67 -3.27 -12.60 1.33
N THR A 68 -4.56 -12.60 1.64
CA THR A 68 -5.09 -13.25 2.84
C THR A 68 -4.78 -14.74 2.85
N GLU A 69 -4.95 -15.41 1.72
CA GLU A 69 -4.61 -16.83 1.59
C GLU A 69 -3.09 -17.04 1.78
N GLN A 70 -2.27 -16.23 1.14
CA GLN A 70 -0.81 -16.36 1.24
C GLN A 70 -0.31 -16.16 2.67
N LEU A 71 -0.94 -15.29 3.45
CA LEU A 71 -0.59 -15.07 4.85
C LEU A 71 -0.74 -16.33 5.71
N THR A 72 -1.57 -17.28 5.29
CA THR A 72 -1.69 -18.57 6.00
C THR A 72 -0.55 -19.54 5.71
N LYS A 73 0.29 -19.22 4.73
CA LYS A 73 1.39 -20.09 4.29
C LYS A 73 2.75 -19.55 4.73
N PHE A 74 3.15 -18.40 4.18
CA PHE A 74 4.38 -17.71 4.56
C PHE A 74 4.39 -16.31 3.99
N THR A 75 5.26 -15.45 4.52
CA THR A 75 5.41 -14.05 4.07
C THR A 75 6.73 -13.81 3.34
N HIS A 76 7.78 -14.56 3.68
CA HIS A 76 9.09 -14.36 3.07
C HIS A 76 9.98 -15.59 3.29
N THR A 77 10.68 -16.00 2.24
CA THR A 77 11.65 -17.11 2.31
C THR A 77 13.01 -16.76 1.70
N ALA A 78 13.17 -15.55 1.14
CA ALA A 78 14.29 -15.22 0.26
C ALA A 78 14.35 -16.25 -0.89
N TYR A 79 13.72 -15.95 -2.02
CA TYR A 79 13.53 -16.88 -3.13
C TYR A 79 14.81 -17.65 -3.52
N GLN A 80 15.98 -17.00 -3.46
CA GLN A 80 17.25 -17.65 -3.78
C GLN A 80 17.59 -18.80 -2.83
N VAL A 81 17.12 -18.71 -1.59
CA VAL A 81 17.37 -19.76 -0.58
C VAL A 81 16.33 -20.86 -0.68
N THR A 82 15.06 -20.50 -0.72
CA THR A 82 13.95 -21.45 -0.80
C THR A 82 12.93 -20.91 -1.81
N PRO A 83 12.98 -21.40 -3.06
CA PRO A 83 12.07 -20.91 -4.10
C PRO A 83 10.62 -21.32 -3.85
N TYR A 84 9.69 -20.63 -4.50
CA TYR A 84 8.27 -20.88 -4.37
C TYR A 84 7.53 -20.64 -5.69
N GLU A 85 6.41 -21.31 -5.83
CA GLU A 85 5.68 -21.42 -7.09
C GLU A 85 5.13 -20.08 -7.61
N SER A 86 4.63 -19.21 -6.74
CA SER A 86 3.99 -17.95 -7.18
C SER A 86 4.96 -17.04 -7.93
N TYR A 87 6.24 -17.08 -7.57
CA TYR A 87 7.27 -16.34 -8.30
C TYR A 87 7.41 -16.89 -9.74
N VAL A 88 7.47 -18.21 -9.89
CA VAL A 88 7.59 -18.86 -11.19
C VAL A 88 6.35 -18.58 -12.04
N ALA A 89 5.17 -18.75 -11.47
CA ALA A 89 3.90 -18.49 -12.16
C ALA A 89 3.80 -17.05 -12.66
N LEU A 90 4.26 -16.09 -11.86
CA LEU A 90 4.28 -14.68 -12.28
C LEU A 90 5.24 -14.48 -13.46
N ALA A 91 6.43 -15.06 -13.39
CA ALA A 91 7.41 -14.96 -14.47
C ALA A 91 6.85 -15.54 -15.78
N GLU A 92 6.20 -16.69 -15.71
CA GLU A 92 5.56 -17.31 -16.88
C GLU A 92 4.50 -16.38 -17.49
N ARG A 93 3.64 -15.78 -16.67
CA ARG A 93 2.60 -14.88 -17.15
C ARG A 93 3.15 -13.58 -17.74
N ILE A 94 4.20 -13.05 -17.16
CA ILE A 94 4.87 -11.87 -17.70
C ILE A 94 5.46 -12.19 -19.07
N ASN A 95 6.13 -13.34 -19.22
CA ASN A 95 6.73 -13.76 -20.49
C ASN A 95 5.67 -13.94 -21.59
N GLU A 96 4.50 -14.43 -21.25
CA GLU A 96 3.41 -14.58 -22.21
C GLU A 96 2.85 -13.24 -22.72
N ARG A 97 2.90 -12.21 -21.90
CA ARG A 97 2.23 -10.92 -22.17
C ARG A 97 3.16 -9.80 -22.58
N ALA A 98 4.42 -9.89 -22.19
CA ALA A 98 5.41 -8.87 -22.53
C ALA A 98 5.83 -9.01 -24.00
N PRO A 99 5.97 -7.89 -24.74
CA PRO A 99 6.34 -7.92 -26.16
C PRO A 99 7.84 -8.14 -26.40
N ILE A 100 8.51 -8.72 -25.48
CA ILE A 100 9.96 -8.95 -25.51
C ILE A 100 10.29 -10.43 -25.47
#